data_5a523d0fa07b7d6d1ba8492505541661
#
_entry.id   5a523d0fa07b7d6d1ba8492505541661
#
_cell.length_a   1.000
_cell.length_b   1.000
_cell.length_c   1.000
_cell.angle_alpha   90.00
_cell.angle_beta   90.00
_cell.angle_gamma   90.00
#
_symmetry.space_group_name_H-M   'P 1'
#
loop_
_entity.id
_entity.type
_entity.pdbx_description
1 polymer ?
#
loop_
_entity_poly.entity_id
_entity_poly.type
_entity_poly.pdbx_seq_one_letter_code
_entity_poly.pdbx_strand_id
1 'polypeptide(L)'
;MIEKKICIGLSMVKNEEDIIEIFIRYNLQYLDHIFVIDNNSNDGTVDILNALISEGLNITLWKDDSLSYIQSEITTRAYHRISEIKDFDFFFSLDADELLVIDDSSFLLNSTKGDVYTMDMYDYITESEDISDNVISSMTRRYINKTISGKVFFHHDRENNRKYTIAQGNHGLILNNKNLSPNICGIKIAHFPYRGRDHYLSKIMIGSQAMLVRDEFFLKSEHAMGIHWRNEYINFKEKKGEIAFDDYIKRAYCISDIEELMNITVKDELKFTTNIKYSHKKKSTSLNYKLVINFENITKLYWMNKKRSILSIIKERLSEKFKNKKGKYKNSIEKRLGFYKKTS
;
A
#
# COMPACT_ATOMS: atom_id res chain seq x y z
N MET A 1 -38.67 -9.01 6.59
CA MET A 1 -37.77 -8.15 5.79
C MET A 1 -36.37 -8.64 6.03
N ILE A 2 -35.62 -8.98 4.99
CA ILE A 2 -34.20 -9.35 5.13
C ILE A 2 -33.46 -8.06 5.48
N GLU A 3 -32.78 -8.03 6.60
CA GLU A 3 -32.01 -6.88 7.06
C GLU A 3 -30.86 -6.63 6.05
N LYS A 4 -30.75 -5.39 5.53
CA LYS A 4 -29.69 -5.01 4.61
C LYS A 4 -28.36 -5.06 5.33
N LYS A 5 -27.39 -5.80 4.79
CA LYS A 5 -26.03 -5.86 5.31
C LYS A 5 -25.27 -4.56 5.01
N ILE A 6 -24.58 -4.03 6.02
CA ILE A 6 -23.79 -2.80 5.92
C ILE A 6 -22.35 -3.16 5.52
N CYS A 7 -21.91 -2.65 4.37
CA CYS A 7 -20.59 -2.88 3.81
C CYS A 7 -19.72 -1.62 3.90
N ILE A 8 -18.55 -1.72 4.51
CA ILE A 8 -17.60 -0.62 4.66
C ILE A 8 -16.33 -0.89 3.86
N GLY A 9 -15.91 0.12 3.11
CA GLY A 9 -14.61 0.14 2.43
C GLY A 9 -13.55 0.90 3.21
N LEU A 10 -12.31 0.45 3.11
CA LEU A 10 -11.11 1.19 3.51
C LEU A 10 -10.10 1.19 2.37
N SER A 11 -9.55 2.36 2.06
CA SER A 11 -8.46 2.50 1.11
C SER A 11 -7.36 3.42 1.67
N MET A 12 -6.09 3.02 1.49
CA MET A 12 -4.94 3.89 1.71
C MET A 12 -4.44 4.38 0.35
N VAL A 13 -4.41 5.69 0.16
CA VAL A 13 -4.15 6.31 -1.14
C VAL A 13 -2.92 7.21 -1.11
N LYS A 14 -2.25 7.32 -2.25
CA LYS A 14 -1.15 8.26 -2.47
C LYS A 14 -1.00 8.62 -3.95
N ASN A 15 -1.32 9.87 -4.29
CA ASN A 15 -1.19 10.40 -5.65
C ASN A 15 -2.02 9.64 -6.70
N GLU A 16 -3.31 9.56 -6.48
CA GLU A 16 -4.30 8.82 -7.27
C GLU A 16 -5.32 9.75 -7.95
N GLU A 17 -4.94 11.01 -8.25
CA GLU A 17 -5.86 12.04 -8.81
C GLU A 17 -6.57 11.61 -10.09
N ASP A 18 -5.99 10.69 -10.85
CA ASP A 18 -6.51 10.18 -12.12
C ASP A 18 -7.61 9.12 -11.96
N ILE A 19 -7.70 8.46 -10.79
CA ILE A 19 -8.66 7.37 -10.57
C ILE A 19 -9.51 7.51 -9.31
N ILE A 20 -9.12 8.35 -8.35
CA ILE A 20 -9.76 8.38 -7.04
C ILE A 20 -11.27 8.72 -7.10
N GLU A 21 -11.71 9.59 -7.99
CA GLU A 21 -13.13 9.88 -8.17
C GLU A 21 -13.89 8.66 -8.69
N ILE A 22 -13.30 7.96 -9.67
CA ILE A 22 -13.86 6.73 -10.23
C ILE A 22 -13.96 5.67 -9.15
N PHE A 23 -12.88 5.44 -8.39
CA PHE A 23 -12.83 4.50 -7.28
C PHE A 23 -13.97 4.74 -6.28
N ILE A 24 -14.16 5.98 -5.86
CA ILE A 24 -15.20 6.35 -4.88
C ILE A 24 -16.59 6.14 -5.46
N ARG A 25 -16.89 6.76 -6.62
CA ARG A 25 -18.24 6.71 -7.20
C ARG A 25 -18.65 5.30 -7.61
N TYR A 26 -17.69 4.51 -8.10
CA TYR A 26 -17.96 3.15 -8.53
C TYR A 26 -18.21 2.23 -7.32
N ASN A 27 -17.29 2.22 -6.34
CA ASN A 27 -17.40 1.31 -5.21
C ASN A 27 -18.55 1.67 -4.25
N LEU A 28 -18.98 2.94 -4.17
CA LEU A 28 -20.19 3.33 -3.42
C LEU A 28 -21.51 2.77 -3.99
N GLN A 29 -21.48 2.10 -5.16
CA GLN A 29 -22.63 1.32 -5.62
C GLN A 29 -22.80 0.04 -4.79
N TYR A 30 -21.75 -0.46 -4.18
CA TYR A 30 -21.71 -1.71 -3.41
C TYR A 30 -21.44 -1.48 -1.92
N LEU A 31 -20.76 -0.38 -1.57
CA LEU A 31 -20.34 -0.05 -0.21
C LEU A 31 -21.20 1.10 0.34
N ASP A 32 -21.61 0.98 1.59
CA ASP A 32 -22.42 2.01 2.26
C ASP A 32 -21.56 3.21 2.73
N HIS A 33 -20.26 3.01 2.90
CA HIS A 33 -19.32 4.06 3.29
C HIS A 33 -17.88 3.67 2.92
N ILE A 34 -17.06 4.64 2.52
CA ILE A 34 -15.63 4.43 2.26
C ILE A 34 -14.80 5.33 3.17
N PHE A 35 -13.91 4.71 3.95
CA PHE A 35 -12.85 5.42 4.67
C PHE A 35 -11.61 5.49 3.78
N VAL A 36 -11.06 6.69 3.65
CA VAL A 36 -9.85 6.91 2.86
C VAL A 36 -8.76 7.45 3.78
N ILE A 37 -7.58 6.87 3.70
CA ILE A 37 -6.38 7.35 4.38
C ILE A 37 -5.45 7.92 3.33
N ASP A 38 -5.31 9.26 3.30
CA ASP A 38 -4.32 9.91 2.46
C ASP A 38 -2.93 9.82 3.09
N ASN A 39 -2.00 9.16 2.38
CA ASN A 39 -0.60 9.05 2.81
C ASN A 39 0.26 10.13 2.15
N ASN A 40 0.00 11.39 2.49
CA ASN A 40 0.74 12.55 1.98
C ASN A 40 0.73 12.65 0.44
N SER A 41 -0.43 12.67 -0.19
CA SER A 41 -0.57 13.01 -1.61
C SER A 41 -0.13 14.46 -1.86
N ASN A 42 0.51 14.70 -2.98
CA ASN A 42 0.97 16.02 -3.42
C ASN A 42 0.47 16.39 -4.82
N ASP A 43 -0.54 15.67 -5.31
CA ASP A 43 -1.32 15.93 -6.52
C ASP A 43 -2.75 16.35 -6.14
N GLY A 44 -3.69 16.28 -7.08
CA GLY A 44 -5.11 16.64 -6.87
C GLY A 44 -5.93 15.67 -6.03
N THR A 45 -5.36 14.56 -5.53
CA THR A 45 -6.11 13.49 -4.82
C THR A 45 -6.97 14.03 -3.66
N VAL A 46 -6.36 14.82 -2.77
CA VAL A 46 -7.05 15.35 -1.57
C VAL A 46 -8.14 16.36 -1.94
N ASP A 47 -7.89 17.21 -2.94
CA ASP A 47 -8.86 18.20 -3.41
C ASP A 47 -10.09 17.51 -4.02
N ILE A 48 -9.87 16.45 -4.81
CA ILE A 48 -10.95 15.63 -5.39
C ILE A 48 -11.78 14.97 -4.27
N LEU A 49 -11.13 14.36 -3.29
CA LEU A 49 -11.83 13.73 -2.15
C LEU A 49 -12.67 14.74 -1.37
N ASN A 50 -12.17 15.94 -1.11
CA ASN A 50 -12.91 17.01 -0.45
C ASN A 50 -14.09 17.48 -1.28
N ALA A 51 -13.96 17.58 -2.61
CA ALA A 51 -15.06 17.90 -3.51
C ALA A 51 -16.16 16.82 -3.45
N LEU A 52 -15.80 15.53 -3.46
CA LEU A 52 -16.74 14.41 -3.35
C LEU A 52 -17.47 14.39 -1.99
N ILE A 53 -16.77 14.70 -0.89
CA ILE A 53 -17.37 14.86 0.44
C ILE A 53 -18.36 16.02 0.42
N SER A 54 -18.00 17.14 -0.22
CA SER A 54 -18.88 18.32 -0.34
C SER A 54 -20.12 18.05 -1.20
N GLU A 55 -20.08 17.10 -2.14
CA GLU A 55 -21.25 16.58 -2.85
C GLU A 55 -22.17 15.70 -1.97
N GLY A 56 -21.75 15.35 -0.76
CA GLY A 56 -22.52 14.52 0.16
C GLY A 56 -22.30 13.01 -0.02
N LEU A 57 -21.24 12.57 -0.70
CA LEU A 57 -20.90 11.17 -0.79
C LEU A 57 -20.42 10.62 0.56
N ASN A 58 -20.73 9.36 0.85
CA ASN A 58 -20.41 8.70 2.12
C ASN A 58 -18.93 8.36 2.24
N ILE A 59 -18.09 9.37 2.45
CA ILE A 59 -16.64 9.27 2.57
C ILE A 59 -16.18 9.85 3.90
N THR A 60 -15.22 9.21 4.53
CA THR A 60 -14.43 9.80 5.63
C THR A 60 -12.97 9.83 5.24
N LEU A 61 -12.39 11.03 5.19
CA LEU A 61 -10.98 11.23 4.86
C LEU A 61 -10.15 11.38 6.14
N TRP A 62 -9.13 10.54 6.28
CA TRP A 62 -8.09 10.63 7.31
C TRP A 62 -6.74 10.88 6.66
N LYS A 63 -5.80 11.38 7.44
CA LYS A 63 -4.43 11.64 7.01
C LYS A 63 -3.44 10.75 7.76
N ASP A 64 -2.42 10.26 7.04
CA ASP A 64 -1.27 9.58 7.61
C ASP A 64 0.02 10.13 7.00
N ASP A 65 0.90 10.64 7.85
CA ASP A 65 2.15 11.31 7.44
C ASP A 65 3.36 10.35 7.38
N SER A 66 3.13 9.04 7.43
CA SER A 66 4.20 8.04 7.38
C SER A 66 4.92 8.06 6.03
N LEU A 67 6.25 8.13 6.06
CA LEU A 67 7.08 8.14 4.85
C LEU A 67 7.45 6.73 4.37
N SER A 68 7.42 5.74 5.26
CA SER A 68 7.79 4.36 4.95
C SER A 68 6.58 3.52 4.57
N TYR A 69 6.82 2.46 3.79
CA TYR A 69 5.77 1.53 3.36
C TYR A 69 5.36 0.60 4.51
N ILE A 70 4.35 1.00 5.28
CA ILE A 70 3.81 0.27 6.45
C ILE A 70 2.28 0.08 6.33
N GLN A 71 1.79 -0.23 5.13
CA GLN A 71 0.35 -0.34 4.82
C GLN A 71 -0.40 -1.25 5.81
N SER A 72 0.11 -2.44 6.10
CA SER A 72 -0.52 -3.38 7.03
C SER A 72 -0.80 -2.77 8.42
N GLU A 73 0.15 -2.00 8.96
CA GLU A 73 -0.01 -1.35 10.27
C GLU A 73 -1.07 -0.25 10.22
N ILE A 74 -1.03 0.56 9.16
CA ILE A 74 -1.95 1.69 8.96
C ILE A 74 -3.37 1.17 8.74
N THR A 75 -3.57 0.21 7.85
CA THR A 75 -4.89 -0.36 7.54
C THR A 75 -5.47 -1.12 8.73
N THR A 76 -4.66 -1.86 9.47
CA THR A 76 -5.09 -2.55 10.70
C THR A 76 -5.54 -1.56 11.77
N ARG A 77 -4.75 -0.52 12.03
CA ARG A 77 -5.11 0.54 13.00
C ARG A 77 -6.38 1.27 12.60
N ALA A 78 -6.55 1.55 11.31
CA ALA A 78 -7.76 2.17 10.78
C ALA A 78 -8.98 1.26 10.93
N TYR A 79 -8.88 -0.03 10.62
CA TYR A 79 -9.94 -1.01 10.85
C TYR A 79 -10.37 -1.03 12.33
N HIS A 80 -9.42 -1.09 13.26
CA HIS A 80 -9.74 -1.05 14.70
C HIS A 80 -10.49 0.23 15.07
N ARG A 81 -10.06 1.39 14.57
CA ARG A 81 -10.73 2.66 14.82
C ARG A 81 -12.14 2.71 14.23
N ILE A 82 -12.32 2.22 12.99
CA ILE A 82 -13.64 2.15 12.33
C ILE A 82 -14.59 1.28 13.16
N SER A 83 -14.15 0.13 13.65
CA SER A 83 -14.96 -0.80 14.44
C SER A 83 -15.39 -0.23 15.80
N GLU A 84 -14.79 0.85 16.28
CA GLU A 84 -15.20 1.57 17.49
C GLU A 84 -16.26 2.63 17.24
N ILE A 85 -16.24 3.24 16.06
CA ILE A 85 -17.06 4.42 15.76
C ILE A 85 -18.26 4.13 14.86
N LYS A 86 -18.31 2.92 14.25
CA LYS A 86 -19.35 2.56 13.28
C LYS A 86 -19.71 1.08 13.39
N ASP A 87 -21.00 0.79 13.35
CA ASP A 87 -21.50 -0.59 13.22
C ASP A 87 -21.57 -0.96 11.74
N PHE A 88 -21.13 -2.18 11.39
CA PHE A 88 -21.16 -2.73 10.05
C PHE A 88 -21.06 -4.25 10.06
N ASP A 89 -21.45 -4.87 8.93
CA ASP A 89 -21.37 -6.33 8.76
C ASP A 89 -20.10 -6.74 8.03
N PHE A 90 -19.75 -6.07 6.93
CA PHE A 90 -18.63 -6.46 6.08
C PHE A 90 -17.60 -5.36 5.92
N PHE A 91 -16.34 -5.76 5.93
CA PHE A 91 -15.20 -4.88 5.76
C PHE A 91 -14.38 -5.26 4.54
N PHE A 92 -14.21 -4.29 3.63
CA PHE A 92 -13.45 -4.42 2.39
C PHE A 92 -12.21 -3.52 2.46
N SER A 93 -11.03 -4.12 2.33
CA SER A 93 -9.78 -3.35 2.21
C SER A 93 -9.33 -3.36 0.75
N LEU A 94 -9.37 -2.20 0.10
CA LEU A 94 -9.14 -2.03 -1.34
C LEU A 94 -8.03 -1.00 -1.57
N ASP A 95 -7.25 -1.19 -2.63
CA ASP A 95 -6.37 -0.14 -3.13
C ASP A 95 -7.17 0.82 -4.04
N ALA A 96 -6.69 2.05 -4.26
CA ALA A 96 -7.44 3.08 -5.00
C ALA A 96 -7.68 2.73 -6.48
N ASP A 97 -6.97 1.77 -7.02
CA ASP A 97 -7.05 1.27 -8.39
C ASP A 97 -7.85 -0.04 -8.52
N GLU A 98 -8.67 -0.38 -7.50
CA GLU A 98 -9.45 -1.62 -7.41
C GLU A 98 -10.95 -1.33 -7.37
N LEU A 99 -11.68 -1.87 -8.34
CA LEU A 99 -13.12 -1.69 -8.48
C LEU A 99 -13.85 -3.02 -8.29
N LEU A 100 -14.83 -3.05 -7.39
CA LEU A 100 -15.60 -4.25 -7.08
C LEU A 100 -16.52 -4.65 -8.24
N VAL A 101 -16.51 -5.90 -8.63
CA VAL A 101 -17.44 -6.49 -9.58
C VAL A 101 -18.25 -7.58 -8.88
N ILE A 102 -19.49 -7.27 -8.55
CA ILE A 102 -20.37 -8.13 -7.77
C ILE A 102 -21.58 -8.49 -8.61
N ASP A 103 -21.59 -9.72 -9.13
CA ASP A 103 -22.71 -10.25 -9.91
C ASP A 103 -23.84 -10.80 -9.01
N ASP A 104 -23.44 -11.43 -7.88
CA ASP A 104 -24.36 -11.97 -6.87
C ASP A 104 -23.76 -11.79 -5.47
N SER A 105 -24.53 -11.22 -4.57
CA SER A 105 -24.18 -11.02 -3.16
C SER A 105 -25.01 -11.87 -2.19
N SER A 106 -25.84 -12.78 -2.68
CA SER A 106 -26.76 -13.58 -1.85
C SER A 106 -26.04 -14.40 -0.78
N PHE A 107 -24.80 -14.83 -1.02
CA PHE A 107 -23.99 -15.57 -0.04
C PHE A 107 -23.70 -14.77 1.23
N LEU A 108 -23.66 -13.42 1.17
CA LEU A 108 -23.45 -12.56 2.34
C LEU A 108 -24.53 -12.75 3.41
N LEU A 109 -25.74 -13.16 3.00
CA LEU A 109 -26.84 -13.41 3.94
C LEU A 109 -26.60 -14.61 4.84
N ASN A 110 -25.84 -15.60 4.36
CA ASN A 110 -25.51 -16.82 5.09
C ASN A 110 -24.13 -16.78 5.76
N SER A 111 -23.42 -15.66 5.64
CA SER A 111 -22.09 -15.47 6.23
C SER A 111 -22.18 -15.38 7.76
N THR A 112 -21.19 -15.95 8.44
CA THR A 112 -21.05 -15.87 9.90
C THR A 112 -19.95 -14.89 10.28
N LYS A 113 -20.06 -14.30 11.50
CA LYS A 113 -19.05 -13.37 12.02
C LYS A 113 -17.67 -14.04 12.05
N GLY A 114 -16.68 -13.34 11.50
CA GLY A 114 -15.31 -13.85 11.38
C GLY A 114 -15.03 -14.61 10.07
N ASP A 115 -16.04 -14.89 9.23
CA ASP A 115 -15.79 -15.45 7.90
C ASP A 115 -14.96 -14.51 7.05
N VAL A 116 -13.94 -15.06 6.40
CA VAL A 116 -13.06 -14.36 5.47
C VAL A 116 -13.31 -14.87 4.06
N TYR A 117 -13.33 -13.98 3.10
CA TYR A 117 -13.58 -14.29 1.69
C TYR A 117 -12.45 -13.74 0.82
N THR A 118 -12.12 -14.46 -0.26
CA THR A 118 -11.19 -13.97 -1.29
C THR A 118 -11.95 -13.47 -2.49
N MET A 119 -11.47 -12.34 -3.02
CA MET A 119 -11.93 -11.75 -4.28
C MET A 119 -10.92 -12.04 -5.38
N ASP A 120 -11.37 -12.58 -6.50
CA ASP A 120 -10.53 -12.83 -7.66
C ASP A 120 -10.20 -11.50 -8.37
N MET A 121 -8.92 -11.21 -8.58
CA MET A 121 -8.46 -9.94 -9.15
C MET A 121 -8.01 -10.14 -10.59
N TYR A 122 -8.43 -9.24 -11.49
CA TYR A 122 -8.07 -9.22 -12.90
C TYR A 122 -7.45 -7.88 -13.26
N ASP A 123 -6.22 -7.91 -13.75
CA ASP A 123 -5.51 -6.70 -14.15
C ASP A 123 -5.99 -6.23 -15.53
N TYR A 124 -6.44 -4.99 -15.59
CA TYR A 124 -6.73 -4.28 -16.83
C TYR A 124 -5.47 -3.66 -17.38
N ILE A 125 -5.36 -3.61 -18.70
CA ILE A 125 -4.16 -3.20 -19.40
C ILE A 125 -4.35 -1.87 -20.14
N THR A 126 -3.25 -1.11 -20.27
CA THR A 126 -3.16 0.05 -21.14
C THR A 126 -2.81 -0.38 -22.56
N GLU A 127 -3.64 -0.06 -23.54
CA GLU A 127 -3.44 -0.41 -24.95
C GLU A 127 -2.80 0.72 -25.76
N SER A 128 -2.83 1.96 -25.26
CA SER A 128 -2.43 3.17 -25.99
C SER A 128 -1.80 4.20 -25.05
N GLU A 129 -0.96 5.09 -25.60
CA GLU A 129 -0.50 6.27 -24.88
C GLU A 129 -1.63 7.29 -24.64
N ASP A 130 -2.69 7.22 -25.45
CA ASP A 130 -3.81 8.13 -25.36
C ASP A 130 -4.88 7.60 -24.39
N ILE A 131 -4.65 7.84 -23.11
CA ILE A 131 -5.60 7.54 -22.05
C ILE A 131 -6.46 8.78 -21.82
N SER A 132 -7.78 8.59 -21.85
CA SER A 132 -8.74 9.66 -21.52
C SER A 132 -8.76 9.96 -20.02
N ASP A 133 -9.37 11.10 -19.65
CA ASP A 133 -9.61 11.43 -18.23
C ASP A 133 -10.46 10.38 -17.51
N ASN A 134 -11.28 9.63 -18.23
CA ASN A 134 -11.95 8.44 -17.72
C ASN A 134 -11.10 7.19 -18.03
N VAL A 135 -10.29 6.78 -17.07
CA VAL A 135 -9.40 5.61 -17.18
C VAL A 135 -10.14 4.34 -17.57
N ILE A 136 -11.33 4.10 -17.02
CA ILE A 136 -12.13 2.89 -17.30
C ILE A 136 -12.49 2.81 -18.79
N SER A 137 -12.84 3.94 -19.42
CA SER A 137 -13.18 3.96 -20.84
C SER A 137 -11.99 3.74 -21.77
N SER A 138 -10.77 3.93 -21.27
CA SER A 138 -9.53 3.77 -22.04
C SER A 138 -8.85 2.42 -21.85
N MET A 139 -9.20 1.69 -20.77
CA MET A 139 -8.62 0.40 -20.44
C MET A 139 -9.71 -0.68 -20.54
N THR A 140 -9.94 -1.15 -21.76
CA THR A 140 -11.09 -2.00 -22.10
C THR A 140 -10.71 -3.48 -22.24
N ARG A 141 -9.49 -3.85 -21.93
CA ARG A 141 -9.00 -5.24 -21.93
C ARG A 141 -8.38 -5.60 -20.62
N ARG A 142 -8.53 -6.84 -20.20
CA ARG A 142 -7.89 -7.42 -19.03
C ARG A 142 -7.24 -8.76 -19.32
N TYR A 143 -6.37 -9.21 -18.44
CA TYR A 143 -5.87 -10.60 -18.49
C TYR A 143 -7.02 -11.61 -18.46
N ILE A 144 -6.88 -12.68 -19.23
CA ILE A 144 -7.80 -13.83 -19.20
C ILE A 144 -7.77 -14.47 -17.82
N ASN A 145 -6.56 -14.68 -17.29
CA ASN A 145 -6.35 -15.30 -16.00
C ASN A 145 -6.36 -14.24 -14.87
N LYS A 146 -6.89 -14.65 -13.72
CA LYS A 146 -6.80 -13.85 -12.50
C LYS A 146 -5.34 -13.78 -11.99
N THR A 147 -5.03 -12.76 -11.22
CA THR A 147 -3.75 -12.65 -10.52
C THR A 147 -3.56 -13.79 -9.52
N ILE A 148 -2.29 -14.10 -9.19
CA ILE A 148 -1.95 -15.15 -8.23
C ILE A 148 -2.51 -14.86 -6.84
N SER A 149 -2.50 -13.59 -6.43
CA SER A 149 -2.97 -13.14 -5.12
C SER A 149 -4.23 -12.29 -5.28
N GLY A 150 -5.36 -12.79 -4.79
CA GLY A 150 -6.59 -12.01 -4.63
C GLY A 150 -6.52 -11.09 -3.41
N LYS A 151 -7.54 -10.27 -3.23
CA LYS A 151 -7.76 -9.47 -2.02
C LYS A 151 -8.75 -10.17 -1.10
N VAL A 152 -8.75 -9.77 0.17
CA VAL A 152 -9.73 -10.33 1.13
C VAL A 152 -10.69 -9.26 1.64
N PHE A 153 -11.92 -9.69 1.90
CA PHE A 153 -12.86 -9.00 2.76
C PHE A 153 -13.41 -9.97 3.80
N PHE A 154 -14.06 -9.48 4.84
CA PHE A 154 -14.51 -10.36 5.91
C PHE A 154 -15.77 -9.85 6.59
N HIS A 155 -16.54 -10.78 7.16
CA HIS A 155 -17.65 -10.48 8.05
C HIS A 155 -17.10 -10.04 9.40
N HIS A 156 -17.42 -8.82 9.80
CA HIS A 156 -16.92 -8.19 11.00
C HIS A 156 -17.32 -8.99 12.26
N ASP A 157 -16.34 -9.27 13.10
CA ASP A 157 -16.53 -9.88 14.41
C ASP A 157 -16.12 -8.89 15.50
N ARG A 158 -17.11 -8.24 16.12
CA ARG A 158 -16.89 -7.20 17.13
C ARG A 158 -16.16 -7.72 18.37
N GLU A 159 -16.33 -8.99 18.74
CA GLU A 159 -15.70 -9.59 19.92
C GLU A 159 -14.20 -9.83 19.72
N ASN A 160 -13.80 -10.11 18.48
CA ASN A 160 -12.41 -10.39 18.12
C ASN A 160 -11.73 -9.28 17.31
N ASN A 161 -12.38 -8.15 17.02
CA ASN A 161 -11.88 -7.12 16.15
C ASN A 161 -10.44 -6.67 16.46
N ARG A 162 -10.11 -6.51 17.75
CA ARG A 162 -8.77 -6.08 18.20
C ARG A 162 -7.66 -7.11 17.99
N LYS A 163 -8.01 -8.36 17.70
CA LYS A 163 -7.06 -9.46 17.44
C LYS A 163 -6.75 -9.64 15.97
N TYR A 164 -7.53 -9.00 15.08
CA TYR A 164 -7.31 -9.07 13.65
C TYR A 164 -6.19 -8.13 13.21
N THR A 165 -5.37 -8.62 12.28
CA THR A 165 -4.37 -7.85 11.55
C THR A 165 -4.60 -8.05 10.07
N ILE A 166 -4.72 -6.96 9.31
CA ILE A 166 -4.82 -7.00 7.85
C ILE A 166 -3.40 -7.19 7.30
N ALA A 167 -3.19 -8.22 6.51
CA ALA A 167 -1.89 -8.52 5.93
C ALA A 167 -1.46 -7.45 4.91
N GLN A 168 -0.16 -7.36 4.67
CA GLN A 168 0.41 -6.44 3.68
C GLN A 168 -0.22 -6.68 2.30
N GLY A 169 -0.54 -5.60 1.58
CA GLY A 169 -1.22 -5.66 0.29
C GLY A 169 -2.70 -6.08 0.37
N ASN A 170 -3.29 -6.14 1.57
CA ASN A 170 -4.68 -6.55 1.79
C ASN A 170 -5.00 -7.99 1.31
N HIS A 171 -3.98 -8.86 1.21
CA HIS A 171 -4.12 -10.23 0.68
C HIS A 171 -4.54 -11.28 1.71
N GLY A 172 -4.70 -10.92 2.96
CA GLY A 172 -5.06 -11.85 4.01
C GLY A 172 -5.51 -11.19 5.30
N LEU A 173 -6.17 -11.98 6.15
CA LEU A 173 -6.52 -11.59 7.51
C LEU A 173 -5.84 -12.55 8.49
N ILE A 174 -5.22 -12.00 9.52
CA ILE A 174 -4.48 -12.72 10.54
C ILE A 174 -5.23 -12.57 11.86
N LEU A 175 -5.49 -13.68 12.53
CA LEU A 175 -6.08 -13.73 13.87
C LEU A 175 -5.12 -14.45 14.81
N ASN A 176 -4.72 -13.80 15.91
CA ASN A 176 -3.78 -14.36 16.90
C ASN A 176 -2.51 -14.96 16.25
N ASN A 177 -1.88 -14.21 15.32
CA ASN A 177 -0.70 -14.60 14.56
C ASN A 177 -0.88 -15.82 13.63
N LYS A 178 -2.12 -16.19 13.28
CA LYS A 178 -2.43 -17.25 12.31
C LYS A 178 -3.19 -16.65 11.13
N ASN A 179 -2.72 -16.95 9.92
CA ASN A 179 -3.45 -16.60 8.70
C ASN A 179 -4.80 -17.37 8.69
N LEU A 180 -5.87 -16.65 8.42
CA LEU A 180 -7.18 -17.25 8.19
C LEU A 180 -7.28 -17.71 6.73
N SER A 181 -7.87 -18.88 6.52
CA SER A 181 -8.12 -19.40 5.16
C SER A 181 -9.39 -18.77 4.61
N PRO A 182 -9.34 -18.06 3.47
CA PRO A 182 -10.52 -17.41 2.92
C PRO A 182 -11.43 -18.41 2.18
N ASN A 183 -12.73 -18.17 2.25
CA ASN A 183 -13.75 -18.82 1.43
C ASN A 183 -13.77 -18.20 0.02
N ILE A 184 -14.11 -18.98 -1.00
CA ILE A 184 -14.32 -18.49 -2.37
C ILE A 184 -15.75 -17.96 -2.46
N CYS A 185 -15.94 -16.77 -3.04
CA CYS A 185 -17.25 -16.11 -3.04
C CYS A 185 -17.75 -15.64 -4.41
N GLY A 186 -16.96 -15.66 -5.46
CA GLY A 186 -17.36 -15.17 -6.79
C GLY A 186 -17.31 -13.65 -6.99
N ILE A 187 -17.05 -12.85 -5.94
CA ILE A 187 -16.75 -11.41 -6.11
C ILE A 187 -15.41 -11.26 -6.82
N LYS A 188 -15.35 -10.34 -7.76
CA LYS A 188 -14.14 -10.02 -8.53
C LYS A 188 -13.71 -8.58 -8.28
N ILE A 189 -12.46 -8.30 -8.59
CA ILE A 189 -11.88 -6.97 -8.63
C ILE A 189 -11.40 -6.69 -10.05
N ALA A 190 -11.86 -5.58 -10.62
CA ALA A 190 -11.23 -4.98 -11.78
C ALA A 190 -10.10 -4.07 -11.26
N HIS A 191 -8.85 -4.44 -11.56
CA HIS A 191 -7.66 -3.76 -11.07
C HIS A 191 -6.97 -3.01 -12.20
N PHE A 192 -6.66 -1.74 -11.98
CA PHE A 192 -6.07 -0.81 -12.94
C PHE A 192 -4.65 -0.40 -12.51
N PRO A 193 -3.68 -1.33 -12.51
CA PRO A 193 -2.39 -1.14 -11.86
C PRO A 193 -1.51 -0.08 -12.54
N TYR A 194 -1.59 0.06 -13.86
CA TYR A 194 -0.75 0.92 -14.66
C TYR A 194 -1.58 1.69 -15.68
N ARG A 195 -1.83 2.95 -15.39
CA ARG A 195 -2.69 3.85 -16.17
C ARG A 195 -1.85 4.78 -17.05
N GLY A 196 -1.05 4.17 -17.93
CA GLY A 196 -0.13 4.85 -18.84
C GLY A 196 1.30 4.94 -18.31
N ARG A 197 2.21 5.32 -19.21
CA ARG A 197 3.65 5.36 -18.97
C ARG A 197 4.04 6.26 -17.78
N ASP A 198 3.48 7.46 -17.73
CA ASP A 198 3.82 8.44 -16.69
C ASP A 198 3.33 7.99 -15.31
N HIS A 199 2.13 7.39 -15.26
CA HIS A 199 1.63 6.78 -14.03
C HIS A 199 2.52 5.61 -13.58
N TYR A 200 2.89 4.71 -14.49
CA TYR A 200 3.81 3.60 -14.20
C TYR A 200 5.12 4.08 -13.59
N LEU A 201 5.79 5.04 -14.22
CA LEU A 201 7.04 5.61 -13.73
C LEU A 201 6.86 6.26 -12.34
N SER A 202 5.78 7.02 -12.15
CA SER A 202 5.46 7.64 -10.86
C SER A 202 5.27 6.60 -9.76
N LYS A 203 4.48 5.55 -10.02
CA LYS A 203 4.21 4.45 -9.08
C LYS A 203 5.50 3.71 -8.68
N ILE A 204 6.37 3.41 -9.65
CA ILE A 204 7.68 2.80 -9.41
C ILE A 204 8.56 3.70 -8.52
N MET A 205 8.62 4.99 -8.80
CA MET A 205 9.45 5.92 -8.04
C MET A 205 8.94 6.10 -6.62
N ILE A 206 7.64 6.30 -6.43
CA ILE A 206 7.02 6.45 -5.11
C ILE A 206 7.23 5.18 -4.27
N GLY A 207 6.94 4.01 -4.83
CA GLY A 207 7.14 2.73 -4.16
C GLY A 207 8.60 2.49 -3.77
N SER A 208 9.53 2.73 -4.70
CA SER A 208 10.96 2.57 -4.44
C SER A 208 11.49 3.53 -3.38
N GLN A 209 11.03 4.78 -3.38
CA GLN A 209 11.42 5.78 -2.37
C GLN A 209 10.90 5.39 -0.98
N ALA A 210 9.66 4.93 -0.88
CA ALA A 210 9.10 4.46 0.39
C ALA A 210 9.85 3.23 0.92
N MET A 211 10.28 2.32 0.04
CA MET A 211 11.08 1.16 0.41
C MET A 211 12.52 1.55 0.81
N LEU A 212 13.14 2.52 0.14
CA LEU A 212 14.46 3.06 0.52
C LEU A 212 14.46 3.67 1.93
N VAL A 213 13.37 4.35 2.30
CA VAL A 213 13.20 4.89 3.66
C VAL A 213 13.02 3.78 4.68
N ARG A 214 12.31 2.71 4.31
CA ARG A 214 12.04 1.56 5.18
C ARG A 214 13.28 0.69 5.42
N ASP A 215 14.03 0.39 4.36
CA ASP A 215 15.14 -0.57 4.38
C ASP A 215 16.37 -0.02 3.64
N GLU A 216 17.47 0.17 4.37
CA GLU A 216 18.74 0.64 3.80
C GLU A 216 19.37 -0.33 2.78
N PHE A 217 19.01 -1.61 2.84
CA PHE A 217 19.50 -2.65 1.94
C PHE A 217 18.58 -2.89 0.74
N PHE A 218 17.49 -2.16 0.61
CA PHE A 218 16.50 -2.39 -0.44
C PHE A 218 17.11 -2.53 -1.84
N LEU A 219 18.05 -1.67 -2.22
CA LEU A 219 18.71 -1.74 -3.54
C LEU A 219 19.70 -2.90 -3.69
N LYS A 220 20.09 -3.57 -2.60
CA LYS A 220 21.07 -4.65 -2.60
C LYS A 220 20.45 -6.02 -2.36
N SER A 221 19.23 -6.09 -1.85
CA SER A 221 18.56 -7.33 -1.50
C SER A 221 17.86 -7.93 -2.71
N GLU A 222 18.13 -9.22 -3.00
CA GLU A 222 17.44 -9.96 -4.06
C GLU A 222 16.09 -10.53 -3.63
N HIS A 223 15.79 -10.51 -2.33
CA HIS A 223 14.56 -11.07 -1.74
C HIS A 223 13.76 -10.04 -0.95
N ALA A 224 14.03 -8.74 -1.17
CA ALA A 224 13.30 -7.69 -0.46
C ALA A 224 11.85 -7.61 -0.90
N MET A 225 10.97 -7.24 0.05
CA MET A 225 9.63 -6.80 -0.29
C MET A 225 9.70 -5.67 -1.33
N GLY A 226 8.80 -5.70 -2.35
CA GLY A 226 8.81 -4.69 -3.41
C GLY A 226 9.95 -4.86 -4.43
N ILE A 227 10.45 -6.09 -4.63
CA ILE A 227 11.55 -6.39 -5.56
C ILE A 227 11.24 -5.92 -7.00
N HIS A 228 9.98 -5.96 -7.43
CA HIS A 228 9.56 -5.42 -8.72
C HIS A 228 9.84 -3.91 -8.83
N TRP A 229 9.53 -3.11 -7.80
CA TRP A 229 9.88 -1.68 -7.76
C TRP A 229 11.39 -1.47 -7.81
N ARG A 230 12.16 -2.28 -7.08
CA ARG A 230 13.62 -2.22 -7.09
C ARG A 230 14.20 -2.44 -8.49
N ASN A 231 13.77 -3.49 -9.16
CA ASN A 231 14.28 -3.84 -10.48
C ASN A 231 13.96 -2.74 -11.50
N GLU A 232 12.73 -2.24 -11.49
CA GLU A 232 12.32 -1.14 -12.36
C GLU A 232 13.01 0.19 -12.00
N TYR A 233 13.24 0.46 -10.73
CA TYR A 233 14.01 1.63 -10.30
C TYR A 233 15.47 1.59 -10.78
N ILE A 234 16.12 0.44 -10.70
CA ILE A 234 17.48 0.26 -11.22
C ILE A 234 17.50 0.52 -12.71
N ASN A 235 16.58 -0.07 -13.47
CA ASN A 235 16.45 0.13 -14.90
C ASN A 235 16.19 1.60 -15.27
N PHE A 236 15.29 2.27 -14.58
CA PHE A 236 15.05 3.70 -14.74
C PHE A 236 16.34 4.52 -14.57
N LYS A 237 17.17 4.17 -13.60
CA LYS A 237 18.48 4.83 -13.38
C LYS A 237 19.44 4.59 -14.54
N GLU A 238 19.55 3.37 -15.03
CA GLU A 238 20.42 3.01 -16.15
C GLU A 238 20.03 3.74 -17.42
N LYS A 239 18.73 3.87 -17.68
CA LYS A 239 18.16 4.60 -18.82
C LYS A 239 18.01 6.11 -18.58
N LYS A 240 18.52 6.67 -17.47
CA LYS A 240 18.46 8.09 -17.09
C LYS A 240 17.04 8.68 -17.07
N GLY A 241 16.04 7.85 -16.75
CA GLY A 241 14.65 8.27 -16.65
C GLY A 241 13.85 8.20 -17.96
N GLU A 242 14.46 7.77 -19.05
CA GLU A 242 13.79 7.62 -20.33
C GLU A 242 13.25 6.19 -20.49
N ILE A 243 12.01 6.07 -20.96
CA ILE A 243 11.39 4.81 -21.32
C ILE A 243 10.46 5.03 -22.53
N ALA A 244 10.65 4.27 -23.59
CA ALA A 244 9.74 4.27 -24.73
C ALA A 244 8.41 3.57 -24.35
N PHE A 245 7.33 3.86 -25.08
CA PHE A 245 6.02 3.26 -24.79
C PHE A 245 6.06 1.73 -24.88
N ASP A 246 6.67 1.18 -25.92
CA ASP A 246 6.79 -0.26 -26.09
C ASP A 246 7.59 -0.93 -24.95
N ASP A 247 8.67 -0.28 -24.51
CA ASP A 247 9.44 -0.74 -23.35
C ASP A 247 8.62 -0.70 -22.06
N TYR A 248 7.78 0.34 -21.89
CA TYR A 248 6.85 0.44 -20.78
C TYR A 248 5.86 -0.73 -20.78
N ILE A 249 5.19 -0.99 -21.92
CA ILE A 249 4.22 -2.09 -22.06
C ILE A 249 4.87 -3.43 -21.73
N LYS A 250 6.02 -3.73 -22.31
CA LYS A 250 6.75 -4.98 -22.07
C LYS A 250 7.10 -5.18 -20.59
N ARG A 251 7.50 -4.13 -19.90
CA ARG A 251 7.89 -4.19 -18.49
C ARG A 251 6.70 -4.21 -17.55
N ALA A 252 5.72 -3.33 -17.78
CA ALA A 252 4.53 -3.24 -16.95
C ALA A 252 3.75 -4.55 -16.92
N TYR A 253 3.73 -5.25 -18.05
CA TYR A 253 2.97 -6.49 -18.22
C TYR A 253 3.82 -7.75 -18.32
N CYS A 254 5.14 -7.65 -18.11
CA CYS A 254 6.09 -8.77 -18.11
C CYS A 254 6.01 -9.66 -19.37
N ILE A 255 5.89 -9.03 -20.54
CA ILE A 255 5.81 -9.70 -21.85
C ILE A 255 7.07 -9.46 -22.69
N SER A 256 7.36 -10.38 -23.60
CA SER A 256 8.47 -10.28 -24.55
C SER A 256 8.10 -9.47 -25.79
N ASP A 257 6.86 -9.59 -26.23
CA ASP A 257 6.31 -8.95 -27.42
C ASP A 257 4.90 -8.38 -27.14
N ILE A 258 4.55 -7.26 -27.78
CA ILE A 258 3.23 -6.65 -27.67
C ILE A 258 2.13 -7.55 -28.26
N GLU A 259 2.43 -8.33 -29.30
CA GLU A 259 1.50 -9.31 -29.85
C GLU A 259 1.10 -10.40 -28.82
N GLU A 260 2.02 -10.78 -27.94
CA GLU A 260 1.74 -11.70 -26.84
C GLU A 260 0.62 -11.18 -25.93
N LEU A 261 0.59 -9.86 -25.67
CA LEU A 261 -0.42 -9.24 -24.81
C LEU A 261 -1.85 -9.48 -25.33
N MET A 262 -2.04 -9.45 -26.64
CA MET A 262 -3.37 -9.68 -27.25
C MET A 262 -3.85 -11.12 -27.05
N ASN A 263 -2.93 -12.09 -27.01
CA ASN A 263 -3.26 -13.51 -26.84
C ASN A 263 -3.60 -13.88 -25.38
N ILE A 264 -3.05 -13.14 -24.41
CA ILE A 264 -3.25 -13.39 -22.97
C ILE A 264 -4.32 -12.48 -22.34
N THR A 265 -4.93 -11.61 -23.14
CA THR A 265 -5.98 -10.66 -22.70
C THR A 265 -7.27 -10.85 -23.45
N VAL A 266 -8.36 -10.39 -22.85
CA VAL A 266 -9.72 -10.42 -23.43
C VAL A 266 -10.35 -9.02 -23.31
N LYS A 267 -11.16 -8.65 -24.29
CA LYS A 267 -11.97 -7.44 -24.20
C LYS A 267 -13.01 -7.59 -23.09
N ASP A 268 -13.02 -6.64 -22.18
CA ASP A 268 -13.91 -6.60 -21.02
C ASP A 268 -14.14 -5.13 -20.65
N GLU A 269 -15.25 -4.58 -21.08
CA GLU A 269 -15.60 -3.18 -20.83
C GLU A 269 -16.37 -3.08 -19.51
N LEU A 270 -15.75 -2.49 -18.51
CA LEU A 270 -16.42 -2.24 -17.24
C LEU A 270 -17.51 -1.15 -17.43
N LYS A 271 -18.76 -1.50 -17.15
CA LYS A 271 -19.87 -0.55 -17.26
C LYS A 271 -19.83 0.47 -16.12
N PHE A 272 -19.58 1.71 -16.46
CA PHE A 272 -19.62 2.83 -15.54
C PHE A 272 -20.25 4.05 -16.21
N THR A 273 -21.44 4.42 -15.75
CA THR A 273 -22.27 5.46 -16.37
C THR A 273 -22.19 6.81 -15.69
N THR A 274 -21.49 6.90 -14.54
CA THR A 274 -21.39 8.12 -13.78
C THR A 274 -20.45 9.12 -14.46
N ASN A 275 -20.89 10.37 -14.57
CA ASN A 275 -20.06 11.43 -15.11
C ASN A 275 -18.91 11.77 -14.16
N ILE A 276 -17.68 11.78 -14.68
CA ILE A 276 -16.46 12.17 -13.97
C ILE A 276 -16.33 13.70 -14.06
N LYS A 277 -16.13 14.36 -12.94
CA LYS A 277 -16.09 15.84 -12.84
C LYS A 277 -14.72 16.38 -12.46
N TYR A 278 -13.98 15.65 -11.66
CA TYR A 278 -12.78 16.15 -10.97
C TYR A 278 -11.51 15.40 -11.34
N SER A 279 -11.61 14.07 -11.61
CA SER A 279 -10.44 13.32 -12.05
C SER A 279 -10.05 13.68 -13.47
N HIS A 280 -8.76 13.88 -13.67
CA HIS A 280 -8.18 14.18 -14.97
C HIS A 280 -7.00 13.26 -15.23
N LYS A 281 -6.74 12.98 -16.52
CA LYS A 281 -5.52 12.31 -16.93
C LYS A 281 -4.33 12.96 -16.24
N LYS A 282 -3.52 12.12 -15.57
CA LYS A 282 -2.33 12.61 -14.89
C LYS A 282 -1.45 13.36 -15.89
N LYS A 283 -1.29 14.67 -15.69
CA LYS A 283 -0.40 15.47 -16.52
C LYS A 283 1.00 14.91 -16.35
N SER A 284 1.70 14.65 -17.46
CA SER A 284 3.10 14.28 -17.46
C SER A 284 3.89 15.28 -16.60
N THR A 285 4.09 14.94 -15.35
CA THR A 285 5.15 15.55 -14.58
C THR A 285 6.41 14.86 -15.08
N SER A 286 7.18 15.53 -15.94
CA SER A 286 8.47 15.03 -16.37
C SER A 286 9.24 14.64 -15.10
N LEU A 287 9.28 13.34 -14.83
CA LEU A 287 9.91 12.82 -13.61
C LEU A 287 11.37 13.26 -13.66
N ASN A 288 11.72 14.25 -12.85
CA ASN A 288 13.05 14.82 -12.92
C ASN A 288 14.05 13.80 -12.36
N TYR A 289 14.72 13.09 -13.26
CA TYR A 289 15.75 12.10 -12.94
C TYR A 289 16.72 12.60 -11.85
N LYS A 290 17.13 13.89 -11.93
CA LYS A 290 18.02 14.50 -10.94
C LYS A 290 17.39 14.53 -9.53
N LEU A 291 16.08 14.80 -9.42
CA LEU A 291 15.38 14.79 -8.13
C LEU A 291 15.32 13.39 -7.54
N VAL A 292 15.08 12.37 -8.36
CA VAL A 292 15.08 10.95 -7.92
C VAL A 292 16.44 10.56 -7.38
N ILE A 293 17.54 10.88 -8.08
CA ILE A 293 18.90 10.59 -7.63
C ILE A 293 19.26 11.38 -6.36
N ASN A 294 18.85 12.65 -6.27
CA ASN A 294 19.05 13.43 -5.06
C ASN A 294 18.33 12.83 -3.85
N PHE A 295 17.09 12.36 -4.01
CA PHE A 295 16.37 11.68 -2.94
C PHE A 295 17.11 10.41 -2.49
N GLU A 296 17.60 9.58 -3.40
CA GLU A 296 18.40 8.40 -3.06
C GLU A 296 19.65 8.78 -2.25
N ASN A 297 20.35 9.84 -2.67
CA ASN A 297 21.54 10.30 -1.96
C ASN A 297 21.22 10.82 -0.54
N ILE A 298 20.13 11.59 -0.39
CA ILE A 298 19.65 12.08 0.92
C ILE A 298 19.29 10.89 1.82
N THR A 299 18.60 9.89 1.29
CA THR A 299 18.22 8.68 2.05
C THR A 299 19.45 7.89 2.49
N LYS A 300 20.46 7.75 1.63
CA LYS A 300 21.75 7.14 2.01
C LYS A 300 22.44 7.90 3.13
N LEU A 301 22.47 9.23 3.07
CA LEU A 301 23.03 10.07 4.14
C LEU A 301 22.24 9.92 5.45
N TYR A 302 20.91 9.84 5.39
CA TYR A 302 20.07 9.55 6.56
C TYR A 302 20.48 8.25 7.25
N TRP A 303 20.61 7.15 6.51
CA TRP A 303 21.00 5.85 7.05
C TRP A 303 22.43 5.86 7.61
N MET A 304 23.37 6.54 6.93
CA MET A 304 24.73 6.71 7.43
C MET A 304 24.78 7.46 8.77
N ASN A 305 24.00 8.54 8.89
CA ASN A 305 23.93 9.31 10.13
C ASN A 305 23.24 8.54 11.25
N LYS A 306 22.19 7.77 10.95
CA LYS A 306 21.52 6.90 11.91
C LYS A 306 22.48 5.84 12.47
N LYS A 307 23.30 5.22 11.63
CA LYS A 307 24.35 4.27 12.07
C LYS A 307 25.41 4.92 12.93
N ARG A 308 25.88 6.13 12.58
CA ARG A 308 26.85 6.89 13.39
C ARG A 308 26.29 7.21 14.76
N SER A 309 25.03 7.64 14.85
CA SER A 309 24.35 7.91 16.11
C SER A 309 24.24 6.66 16.98
N ILE A 310 23.84 5.52 16.40
CA ILE A 310 23.77 4.23 17.12
C ILE A 310 25.16 3.81 17.64
N LEU A 311 26.19 3.93 16.80
CA LEU A 311 27.56 3.59 17.19
C LEU A 311 28.08 4.50 18.29
N SER A 312 27.73 5.81 18.29
CA SER A 312 28.08 6.72 19.36
C SER A 312 27.43 6.34 20.70
N ILE A 313 26.14 6.00 20.67
CA ILE A 313 25.39 5.54 21.86
C ILE A 313 25.97 4.22 22.39
N ILE A 314 26.32 3.28 21.51
CA ILE A 314 26.96 2.02 21.92
C ILE A 314 28.34 2.30 22.57
N LYS A 315 29.15 3.16 21.96
CA LYS A 315 30.46 3.54 22.52
C LYS A 315 30.31 4.20 23.89
N GLU A 316 29.34 5.08 24.06
CA GLU A 316 29.06 5.75 25.33
C GLU A 316 28.63 4.73 26.41
N ARG A 317 27.67 3.84 26.11
CA ARG A 317 27.25 2.76 27.02
C ARG A 317 28.36 1.80 27.37
N LEU A 318 29.26 1.48 26.45
CA LEU A 318 30.41 0.65 26.71
C LEU A 318 31.42 1.37 27.60
N SER A 319 31.67 2.68 27.35
CA SER A 319 32.55 3.48 28.17
C SER A 319 32.06 3.61 29.63
N GLU A 320 30.75 3.78 29.83
CA GLU A 320 30.12 3.80 31.15
C GLU A 320 30.25 2.46 31.88
N LYS A 321 30.00 1.33 31.17
CA LYS A 321 30.23 0.00 31.76
C LYS A 321 31.68 -0.23 32.17
N PHE A 322 32.64 0.27 31.40
CA PHE A 322 34.07 0.17 31.75
C PHE A 322 34.44 1.09 32.92
N LYS A 323 33.90 2.30 32.99
CA LYS A 323 34.07 3.19 34.13
C LYS A 323 33.51 2.59 35.42
N ASN A 324 32.30 2.03 35.35
CA ASN A 324 31.64 1.38 36.48
C ASN A 324 32.38 0.12 36.96
N LYS A 325 32.96 -0.67 36.05
CA LYS A 325 33.84 -1.80 36.42
C LYS A 325 35.11 -1.33 37.10
N LYS A 326 35.81 -0.32 36.55
CA LYS A 326 37.01 0.26 37.19
C LYS A 326 36.69 0.83 38.56
N GLY A 327 35.56 1.51 38.74
CA GLY A 327 35.14 2.00 40.06
C GLY A 327 34.86 0.86 41.07
N LYS A 328 34.23 -0.23 40.64
CA LYS A 328 34.01 -1.40 41.50
C LYS A 328 35.34 -2.08 41.91
N TYR A 329 36.28 -2.18 40.98
CA TYR A 329 37.61 -2.74 41.26
C TYR A 329 38.41 -1.82 42.20
N LYS A 330 38.36 -0.52 42.01
CA LYS A 330 39.03 0.47 42.90
C LYS A 330 38.46 0.40 44.32
N ASN A 331 37.15 0.41 44.47
CA ASN A 331 36.47 0.27 45.76
C ASN A 331 36.74 -1.10 46.43
N SER A 332 36.90 -2.16 45.67
CA SER A 332 37.27 -3.48 46.19
C SER A 332 38.71 -3.53 46.69
N ILE A 333 39.65 -2.87 45.99
CA ILE A 333 41.06 -2.75 46.41
C ILE A 333 41.17 -1.87 47.62
N GLU A 334 40.50 -0.71 47.68
CA GLU A 334 40.49 0.18 48.81
C GLU A 334 39.87 -0.49 50.06
N LYS A 335 38.83 -1.27 49.93
CA LYS A 335 38.27 -2.12 51.02
C LYS A 335 39.27 -3.15 51.50
N ARG A 336 40.01 -3.82 50.64
CA ARG A 336 41.03 -4.80 51.00
C ARG A 336 42.23 -4.14 51.68
N LEU A 337 42.68 -2.99 51.21
CA LEU A 337 43.80 -2.21 51.84
C LEU A 337 43.37 -1.58 53.17
N GLY A 338 42.09 -1.17 53.32
CA GLY A 338 41.56 -0.68 54.59
C GLY A 338 41.46 -1.74 55.71
N PHE A 339 41.33 -3.02 55.33
CA PHE A 339 41.38 -4.15 56.28
C PHE A 339 42.79 -4.42 56.81
N TYR A 340 43.82 -4.16 56.04
CA TYR A 340 45.22 -4.30 56.46
C TYR A 340 45.74 -3.18 57.40
N LYS A 341 45.07 -2.02 57.40
CA LYS A 341 45.41 -0.90 58.29
C LYS A 341 44.75 -0.94 59.68
N LYS A 342 43.82 -1.92 59.90
CA LYS A 342 43.19 -2.05 61.23
C LYS A 342 43.71 -3.23 62.04
N THR A 343 44.77 -3.92 61.57
CA THR A 343 45.39 -5.06 62.23
C THR A 343 46.91 -4.87 62.49
N SER A 344 47.40 -3.61 62.48
CA SER A 344 48.75 -3.29 62.92
C SER A 344 48.68 -2.35 64.08
#